data_4954dbce4a3f0bf760c3ece20265cc67
#
_entry.id   4954dbce4a3f0bf760c3ece20265cc67
#
_cell.length_a   1.000
_cell.length_b   1.000
_cell.length_c   1.000
_cell.angle_alpha   90.00
_cell.angle_beta   90.00
_cell.angle_gamma   90.00
#
_symmetry.space_group_name_H-M   'P 1'
#
loop_
_entity.id
_entity.type
_entity.pdbx_description
1 polymer ?
#
loop_
_entity_poly.entity_id
_entity_poly.type
_entity_poly.pdbx_seq_one_letter_code
_entity_poly.pdbx_strand_id
1 'polypeptide(L)'
;MSEGSSDEAESLREEIKRLRKSLSELTPSLDVLLKRRGFRIYKKEPSDDLLLPAEQFIEGFYEMMQKYSFRLFLRDVIKRQRSFDIRNVTWYATSEVTEGYVGYLKDVGLVEKVSDGFRLTLGSIKSFGETLEWFVAEIFKREFATEAIWGIRFKRPLVGGDYDLISKVDGAILYMEIKSSPPKQIYQNEISAFFDRVADLSPEISIFFVDTELRMKDKIVFMFDEELKQRYAEPPKVLRMEKELFQIRDKIFIINAKDNIAANIEKVLSRYFRRNQ
;
A
#
# COMPACT_ATOMS: atom_id res chain seq x y z
N MET A 1 1.68 16.90 -42.16
CA MET A 1 0.78 15.86 -41.63
C MET A 1 0.86 15.70 -40.09
N SER A 2 1.36 16.71 -39.36
CA SER A 2 1.52 16.66 -37.87
C SER A 2 0.52 17.50 -37.08
N GLU A 3 -0.22 18.42 -37.73
CA GLU A 3 -1.18 19.29 -37.04
C GLU A 3 -2.47 18.58 -36.64
N GLY A 4 -3.00 17.63 -37.43
CA GLY A 4 -4.24 16.92 -37.13
C GLY A 4 -4.16 15.99 -35.91
N SER A 5 -2.98 15.42 -35.59
CA SER A 5 -2.76 14.57 -34.43
C SER A 5 -2.73 15.33 -33.11
N SER A 6 -2.29 16.62 -33.13
CA SER A 6 -2.27 17.49 -31.95
C SER A 6 -3.67 17.94 -31.57
N ASP A 7 -4.48 18.34 -32.54
CA ASP A 7 -5.87 18.80 -32.32
C ASP A 7 -6.77 17.66 -31.82
N GLU A 8 -6.58 16.44 -32.33
CA GLU A 8 -7.32 15.25 -31.89
C GLU A 8 -6.96 14.89 -30.43
N ALA A 9 -5.68 14.95 -30.10
CA ALA A 9 -5.20 14.70 -28.74
C ALA A 9 -5.71 15.76 -27.73
N GLU A 10 -5.81 17.01 -28.13
CA GLU A 10 -6.34 18.09 -27.32
C GLU A 10 -7.85 17.95 -27.11
N SER A 11 -8.60 17.65 -28.17
CA SER A 11 -10.04 17.36 -28.11
C SER A 11 -10.35 16.17 -27.18
N LEU A 12 -9.58 15.10 -27.26
CA LEU A 12 -9.73 13.93 -26.38
C LEU A 12 -9.43 14.28 -24.91
N ARG A 13 -8.44 15.13 -24.65
CA ARG A 13 -8.13 15.59 -23.28
C ARG A 13 -9.26 16.44 -22.69
N GLU A 14 -9.87 17.31 -23.48
CA GLU A 14 -11.01 18.10 -23.05
C GLU A 14 -12.23 17.24 -22.76
N GLU A 15 -12.51 16.25 -23.61
CA GLU A 15 -13.61 15.30 -23.38
C GLU A 15 -13.38 14.44 -22.12
N ILE A 16 -12.16 13.93 -21.89
CA ILE A 16 -11.78 13.24 -20.66
C ILE A 16 -12.00 14.16 -19.44
N LYS A 17 -11.62 15.42 -19.52
CA LYS A 17 -11.81 16.39 -18.43
C LYS A 17 -13.30 16.62 -18.15
N ARG A 18 -14.12 16.73 -19.20
CA ARG A 18 -15.57 16.89 -19.11
C ARG A 18 -16.22 15.66 -18.48
N LEU A 19 -15.88 14.45 -18.94
CA LEU A 19 -16.39 13.19 -18.41
C LEU A 19 -16.00 12.97 -16.95
N ARG A 20 -14.76 13.28 -16.58
CA ARG A 20 -14.30 13.24 -15.19
C ARG A 20 -15.07 14.20 -14.29
N LYS A 21 -15.36 15.41 -14.77
CA LYS A 21 -16.18 16.39 -14.03
C LYS A 21 -17.59 15.86 -13.83
N SER A 22 -18.25 15.38 -14.87
CA SER A 22 -19.60 14.80 -14.77
C SER A 22 -19.64 13.60 -13.83
N LEU A 23 -18.63 12.72 -13.88
CA LEU A 23 -18.53 11.58 -12.97
C LEU A 23 -18.35 12.03 -11.51
N SER A 24 -17.55 13.08 -11.25
CA SER A 24 -17.33 13.62 -9.90
C SER A 24 -18.59 14.30 -9.34
N GLU A 25 -19.46 14.82 -10.17
CA GLU A 25 -20.76 15.37 -9.76
C GLU A 25 -21.74 14.26 -9.37
N LEU A 26 -21.69 13.11 -10.04
CA LEU A 26 -22.53 11.94 -9.74
C LEU A 26 -22.04 11.15 -8.51
N THR A 27 -20.72 11.09 -8.29
CA THR A 27 -20.12 10.35 -7.16
C THR A 27 -19.16 11.25 -6.38
N PRO A 28 -19.43 11.56 -5.09
CA PRO A 28 -18.53 12.40 -4.29
C PRO A 28 -17.11 11.84 -4.27
N SER A 29 -16.10 12.69 -4.42
CA SER A 29 -14.71 12.30 -4.26
C SER A 29 -14.41 11.80 -2.84
N LEU A 30 -13.31 11.07 -2.68
CA LEU A 30 -12.87 10.60 -1.38
C LEU A 30 -12.68 11.76 -0.38
N ASP A 31 -12.07 12.87 -0.80
CA ASP A 31 -11.90 14.08 0.02
C ASP A 31 -13.26 14.62 0.54
N VAL A 32 -14.29 14.61 -0.30
CA VAL A 32 -15.65 15.05 0.10
C VAL A 32 -16.27 14.08 1.08
N LEU A 33 -16.12 12.78 0.88
CA LEU A 33 -16.62 11.75 1.81
C LEU A 33 -15.97 11.88 3.19
N LEU A 34 -14.64 12.03 3.22
CA LEU A 34 -13.87 12.23 4.45
C LEU A 34 -14.30 13.53 5.16
N LYS A 35 -14.45 14.63 4.41
CA LYS A 35 -14.92 15.91 4.97
C LYS A 35 -16.31 15.81 5.57
N ARG A 36 -17.26 15.09 4.94
CA ARG A 36 -18.59 14.83 5.48
C ARG A 36 -18.57 14.06 6.80
N ARG A 37 -17.56 13.19 6.99
CA ARG A 37 -17.31 12.47 8.26
C ARG A 37 -16.53 13.30 9.29
N GLY A 38 -16.25 14.58 8.98
CA GLY A 38 -15.52 15.49 9.87
C GLY A 38 -13.98 15.41 9.77
N PHE A 39 -13.45 14.63 8.82
CA PHE A 39 -12.02 14.52 8.60
C PHE A 39 -11.53 15.61 7.66
N ARG A 40 -10.44 16.29 8.05
CA ARG A 40 -9.76 17.29 7.22
C ARG A 40 -8.31 16.88 7.03
N ILE A 41 -7.98 16.49 5.81
CA ILE A 41 -6.62 16.16 5.41
C ILE A 41 -5.77 17.44 5.46
N TYR A 42 -4.56 17.35 6.05
CA TYR A 42 -3.57 18.43 5.96
C TYR A 42 -2.25 17.95 5.33
N LYS A 43 -1.96 16.64 5.32
CA LYS A 43 -0.84 16.03 4.59
C LYS A 43 -1.31 14.72 3.97
N LYS A 44 -0.89 14.45 2.76
CA LYS A 44 -1.06 13.18 2.05
C LYS A 44 0.09 13.01 1.06
N GLU A 45 0.33 11.77 0.66
CA GLU A 45 1.31 11.39 -0.36
C GLU A 45 2.69 12.00 -0.09
N PRO A 46 3.29 11.72 1.10
CA PRO A 46 4.60 12.26 1.46
C PRO A 46 5.67 11.75 0.49
N SER A 47 6.71 12.57 0.26
CA SER A 47 7.81 12.25 -0.66
C SER A 47 9.17 12.17 0.03
N ASP A 48 9.21 12.35 1.34
CA ASP A 48 10.47 12.48 2.09
C ASP A 48 11.27 11.15 2.13
N ASP A 49 10.56 10.02 2.20
CA ASP A 49 11.13 8.66 2.26
C ASP A 49 10.70 7.79 1.06
N LEU A 50 10.25 8.42 -0.03
CA LEU A 50 9.72 7.73 -1.20
C LEU A 50 10.84 7.37 -2.19
N LEU A 51 11.02 6.08 -2.44
CA LEU A 51 11.96 5.55 -3.43
C LEU A 51 11.23 5.27 -4.75
N LEU A 52 11.23 6.23 -5.66
CA LEU A 52 10.66 6.09 -7.00
C LEU A 52 11.64 6.57 -8.08
N PRO A 53 11.65 5.94 -9.27
CA PRO A 53 12.36 6.44 -10.43
C PRO A 53 11.65 7.64 -11.05
N ALA A 54 12.25 8.24 -12.08
CA ALA A 54 11.62 9.27 -12.90
C ALA A 54 10.32 8.75 -13.55
N GLU A 55 9.38 9.66 -13.83
CA GLU A 55 8.01 9.37 -14.28
C GLU A 55 7.96 8.36 -15.45
N GLN A 56 8.85 8.48 -16.41
CA GLN A 56 8.94 7.58 -17.58
C GLN A 56 9.24 6.12 -17.24
N PHE A 57 9.73 5.83 -16.04
CA PHE A 57 10.07 4.47 -15.58
C PHE A 57 9.07 3.91 -14.56
N ILE A 58 8.05 4.69 -14.17
CA ILE A 58 7.07 4.31 -13.12
C ILE A 58 6.33 3.03 -13.50
N GLU A 59 5.98 2.84 -14.78
CA GLU A 59 5.28 1.63 -15.24
C GLU A 59 6.12 0.38 -14.99
N GLY A 60 7.37 0.37 -15.46
CA GLY A 60 8.27 -0.75 -15.24
C GLY A 60 8.59 -0.96 -13.75
N PHE A 61 8.64 0.11 -12.96
CA PHE A 61 8.86 0.00 -11.52
C PHE A 61 7.65 -0.63 -10.81
N TYR A 62 6.43 -0.27 -11.19
CA TYR A 62 5.21 -0.91 -10.71
C TYR A 62 5.21 -2.42 -11.00
N GLU A 63 5.55 -2.84 -12.22
CA GLU A 63 5.68 -4.25 -12.60
C GLU A 63 6.74 -4.99 -11.77
N MET A 64 7.87 -4.35 -11.52
CA MET A 64 8.92 -4.93 -10.67
C MET A 64 8.45 -5.08 -9.21
N MET A 65 7.70 -4.11 -8.69
CA MET A 65 7.11 -4.13 -7.35
C MET A 65 6.09 -5.27 -7.15
N GLN A 66 5.50 -5.84 -8.20
CA GLN A 66 4.66 -7.04 -8.09
C GLN A 66 5.44 -8.25 -7.55
N LYS A 67 6.76 -8.31 -7.79
CA LYS A 67 7.61 -9.42 -7.33
C LYS A 67 7.97 -9.25 -5.85
N TYR A 68 7.56 -10.18 -5.02
CA TYR A 68 7.87 -10.14 -3.58
C TYR A 68 9.39 -10.09 -3.31
N SER A 69 10.18 -10.88 -4.06
CA SER A 69 11.65 -10.87 -3.94
C SER A 69 12.27 -9.50 -4.27
N PHE A 70 11.69 -8.75 -5.21
CA PHE A 70 12.15 -7.40 -5.52
C PHE A 70 11.86 -6.43 -4.37
N ARG A 71 10.69 -6.51 -3.72
CA ARG A 71 10.37 -5.69 -2.55
C ARG A 71 11.30 -6.00 -1.37
N LEU A 72 11.63 -7.27 -1.15
CA LEU A 72 12.61 -7.66 -0.13
C LEU A 72 14.02 -7.14 -0.47
N PHE A 73 14.42 -7.22 -1.74
CA PHE A 73 15.67 -6.65 -2.22
C PHE A 73 15.73 -5.14 -1.99
N LEU A 74 14.69 -4.38 -2.31
CA LEU A 74 14.64 -2.93 -2.05
C LEU A 74 14.79 -2.58 -0.56
N ARG A 75 14.20 -3.36 0.35
CA ARG A 75 14.39 -3.18 1.79
C ARG A 75 15.86 -3.33 2.20
N ASP A 76 16.56 -4.30 1.61
CA ASP A 76 17.98 -4.52 1.92
C ASP A 76 18.87 -3.43 1.28
N VAL A 77 18.53 -2.96 0.09
CA VAL A 77 19.20 -1.80 -0.54
C VAL A 77 19.01 -0.54 0.30
N ILE A 78 17.80 -0.25 0.77
CA ILE A 78 17.53 0.92 1.65
C ILE A 78 18.33 0.83 2.95
N LYS A 79 18.40 -0.34 3.58
CA LYS A 79 19.20 -0.54 4.80
C LYS A 79 20.69 -0.27 4.59
N ARG A 80 21.19 -0.51 3.37
CA ARG A 80 22.60 -0.37 2.98
C ARG A 80 22.85 0.74 1.95
N GLN A 81 21.97 1.71 1.90
CA GLN A 81 21.87 2.72 0.84
C GLN A 81 23.19 3.46 0.52
N ARG A 82 24.11 3.56 1.50
CA ARG A 82 25.40 4.25 1.32
C ARG A 82 26.40 3.45 0.50
N SER A 83 26.41 2.11 0.70
CA SER A 83 27.25 1.16 -0.06
C SER A 83 26.73 -0.25 0.15
N PHE A 84 26.50 -0.98 -0.94
CA PHE A 84 26.15 -2.40 -0.93
C PHE A 84 26.77 -3.12 -2.13
N ASP A 85 26.98 -4.41 -1.97
CA ASP A 85 27.31 -5.30 -3.07
C ASP A 85 26.23 -6.39 -3.23
N ILE A 86 26.26 -7.10 -4.35
CA ILE A 86 25.27 -8.11 -4.69
C ILE A 86 25.16 -9.16 -3.57
N ARG A 87 26.30 -9.58 -2.99
CA ARG A 87 26.35 -10.66 -1.99
C ARG A 87 25.64 -10.31 -0.68
N ASN A 88 25.54 -9.03 -0.32
CA ASN A 88 24.91 -8.62 0.94
C ASN A 88 23.44 -8.20 0.81
N VAL A 89 22.86 -8.33 -0.40
CA VAL A 89 21.43 -8.06 -0.71
C VAL A 89 20.73 -9.23 -1.43
N THR A 90 21.34 -10.44 -1.44
CA THR A 90 20.81 -11.63 -2.15
C THR A 90 20.04 -12.64 -1.27
N TRP A 91 19.65 -12.27 -0.07
CA TRP A 91 19.08 -13.21 0.90
C TRP A 91 17.79 -13.91 0.44
N TYR A 92 17.06 -13.32 -0.51
CA TYR A 92 15.75 -13.76 -0.95
C TYR A 92 15.65 -14.04 -2.44
N ALA A 93 16.81 -14.04 -3.14
CA ALA A 93 16.90 -14.30 -4.57
C ALA A 93 18.24 -14.94 -4.89
N THR A 94 18.38 -15.57 -6.06
CA THR A 94 19.69 -16.04 -6.57
C THR A 94 20.57 -14.84 -6.92
N SER A 95 21.88 -15.05 -6.99
CA SER A 95 22.82 -13.99 -7.41
C SER A 95 22.46 -13.42 -8.78
N GLU A 96 22.10 -14.27 -9.74
CA GLU A 96 21.67 -13.86 -11.08
C GLU A 96 20.44 -12.95 -11.05
N VAL A 97 19.41 -13.31 -10.28
CA VAL A 97 18.20 -12.48 -10.12
C VAL A 97 18.55 -11.16 -9.45
N THR A 98 19.43 -11.17 -8.45
CA THR A 98 19.86 -9.96 -7.74
C THR A 98 20.68 -9.05 -8.65
N GLU A 99 21.57 -9.61 -9.50
CA GLU A 99 22.28 -8.85 -10.53
C GLU A 99 21.31 -8.17 -11.50
N GLY A 100 20.27 -8.89 -11.94
CA GLY A 100 19.21 -8.32 -12.75
C GLY A 100 18.47 -7.16 -12.06
N TYR A 101 18.20 -7.28 -10.74
CA TYR A 101 17.56 -6.21 -9.96
C TYR A 101 18.46 -4.98 -9.81
N VAL A 102 19.75 -5.18 -9.54
CA VAL A 102 20.75 -4.08 -9.47
C VAL A 102 20.88 -3.40 -10.83
N GLY A 103 20.97 -4.19 -11.92
CA GLY A 103 20.99 -3.68 -13.29
C GLY A 103 19.77 -2.80 -13.57
N TYR A 104 18.58 -3.30 -13.27
CA TYR A 104 17.33 -2.54 -13.42
C TYR A 104 17.36 -1.23 -12.62
N LEU A 105 17.72 -1.25 -11.33
CA LEU A 105 17.78 -0.02 -10.53
C LEU A 105 18.80 0.99 -11.08
N LYS A 106 19.90 0.51 -11.67
CA LYS A 106 20.89 1.36 -12.33
C LYS A 106 20.30 2.00 -13.59
N ASP A 107 19.62 1.22 -14.43
CA ASP A 107 19.02 1.69 -15.69
C ASP A 107 17.94 2.75 -15.46
N VAL A 108 17.17 2.65 -14.37
CA VAL A 108 16.17 3.65 -13.97
C VAL A 108 16.74 4.78 -13.09
N GLY A 109 18.06 4.80 -12.87
CA GLY A 109 18.76 5.89 -12.17
C GLY A 109 18.63 5.91 -10.65
N LEU A 110 18.10 4.85 -10.02
CA LEU A 110 17.96 4.75 -8.56
C LEU A 110 19.23 4.31 -7.85
N VAL A 111 20.15 3.68 -8.58
CA VAL A 111 21.41 3.17 -8.04
C VAL A 111 22.55 3.55 -8.98
N GLU A 112 23.69 3.90 -8.42
CA GLU A 112 24.93 4.11 -9.16
C GLU A 112 26.04 3.19 -8.67
N LYS A 113 27.01 2.91 -9.58
CA LYS A 113 28.21 2.13 -9.26
C LYS A 113 29.23 3.03 -8.56
N VAL A 114 29.81 2.53 -7.49
CA VAL A 114 30.92 3.15 -6.76
C VAL A 114 32.13 2.21 -6.73
N SER A 115 33.28 2.64 -6.19
CA SER A 115 34.49 1.82 -6.14
C SER A 115 34.26 0.43 -5.53
N ASP A 116 33.48 0.36 -4.44
CA ASP A 116 33.30 -0.86 -3.64
C ASP A 116 31.85 -1.40 -3.72
N GLY A 117 31.18 -1.25 -4.88
CA GLY A 117 29.83 -1.77 -5.07
C GLY A 117 28.88 -0.76 -5.67
N PHE A 118 27.73 -0.57 -5.01
CA PHE A 118 26.63 0.28 -5.45
C PHE A 118 26.10 1.14 -4.30
N ARG A 119 25.49 2.30 -4.62
CA ARG A 119 24.78 3.13 -3.66
C ARG A 119 23.48 3.67 -4.25
N LEU A 120 22.51 4.03 -3.40
CA LEU A 120 21.34 4.78 -3.84
C LEU A 120 21.73 6.20 -4.28
N THR A 121 21.14 6.68 -5.38
CA THR A 121 21.34 8.02 -5.91
C THR A 121 20.50 9.07 -5.19
N LEU A 122 19.36 8.65 -4.63
CA LEU A 122 18.49 9.49 -3.82
C LEU A 122 19.10 9.73 -2.43
N GLY A 123 18.65 10.81 -1.79
CA GLY A 123 19.06 11.13 -0.43
C GLY A 123 18.74 10.02 0.58
N SER A 124 18.92 10.30 1.87
CA SER A 124 18.69 9.29 2.91
C SER A 124 17.21 8.88 2.98
N ILE A 125 16.91 7.64 2.61
CA ILE A 125 15.60 6.99 2.77
C ILE A 125 15.57 6.28 4.12
N LYS A 126 14.62 6.60 4.99
CA LYS A 126 14.55 6.01 6.34
C LYS A 126 14.00 4.59 6.34
N SER A 127 12.98 4.35 5.50
CA SER A 127 12.32 3.05 5.46
C SER A 127 11.69 2.77 4.08
N PHE A 128 11.27 1.53 3.87
CA PHE A 128 10.53 1.10 2.70
C PHE A 128 9.01 1.41 2.80
N GLY A 129 8.55 1.94 3.92
CA GLY A 129 7.10 2.13 4.21
C GLY A 129 6.40 2.95 3.16
N GLU A 130 6.81 4.21 2.94
CA GLU A 130 6.17 5.12 1.97
C GLU A 130 6.16 4.55 0.54
N THR A 131 7.22 3.86 0.13
CA THR A 131 7.29 3.20 -1.20
C THR A 131 6.29 2.04 -1.31
N LEU A 132 6.08 1.28 -0.22
CA LEU A 132 5.08 0.22 -0.19
C LEU A 132 3.65 0.77 -0.17
N GLU A 133 3.39 1.83 0.59
CA GLU A 133 2.09 2.52 0.62
C GLU A 133 1.72 3.07 -0.76
N TRP A 134 2.67 3.75 -1.43
CA TRP A 134 2.52 4.18 -2.82
C TRP A 134 2.16 3.00 -3.73
N PHE A 135 2.91 1.90 -3.64
CA PHE A 135 2.68 0.72 -4.49
C PHE A 135 1.29 0.13 -4.28
N VAL A 136 0.84 0.00 -3.03
CA VAL A 136 -0.51 -0.50 -2.74
C VAL A 136 -1.58 0.48 -3.23
N ALA A 137 -1.37 1.80 -3.11
CA ALA A 137 -2.28 2.80 -3.68
C ALA A 137 -2.38 2.67 -5.20
N GLU A 138 -1.25 2.41 -5.89
CA GLU A 138 -1.25 2.15 -7.34
C GLU A 138 -2.02 0.86 -7.69
N ILE A 139 -1.96 -0.20 -6.88
CA ILE A 139 -2.81 -1.39 -7.08
C ILE A 139 -4.30 -1.00 -7.06
N PHE A 140 -4.74 -0.21 -6.08
CA PHE A 140 -6.14 0.24 -6.03
C PHE A 140 -6.53 1.05 -7.26
N LYS A 141 -5.67 1.97 -7.71
CA LYS A 141 -5.93 2.82 -8.88
C LYS A 141 -5.97 2.03 -10.19
N ARG A 142 -5.05 1.08 -10.38
CA ARG A 142 -4.84 0.36 -11.65
C ARG A 142 -5.70 -0.89 -11.78
N GLU A 143 -5.71 -1.74 -10.74
CA GLU A 143 -6.39 -3.04 -10.80
C GLU A 143 -7.89 -2.92 -10.46
N PHE A 144 -8.27 -1.93 -9.63
CA PHE A 144 -9.65 -1.76 -9.17
C PHE A 144 -10.32 -0.48 -9.67
N ALA A 145 -9.61 0.37 -10.43
CA ALA A 145 -10.10 1.67 -10.92
C ALA A 145 -10.71 2.56 -9.82
N THR A 146 -10.17 2.49 -8.59
CA THR A 146 -10.67 3.22 -7.43
C THR A 146 -9.79 4.41 -7.08
N GLU A 147 -10.40 5.44 -6.48
CA GLU A 147 -9.66 6.55 -5.90
C GLU A 147 -8.96 6.07 -4.61
N ALA A 148 -7.65 6.22 -4.53
CA ALA A 148 -6.85 5.87 -3.36
C ALA A 148 -5.81 6.95 -3.08
N ILE A 149 -5.64 7.27 -1.79
CA ILE A 149 -4.62 8.18 -1.25
C ILE A 149 -3.85 7.45 -0.14
N TRP A 150 -2.61 7.84 0.10
CA TRP A 150 -1.73 7.19 1.06
C TRP A 150 -0.96 8.20 1.92
N GLY A 151 -0.38 7.75 3.05
CA GLY A 151 0.38 8.59 3.97
C GLY A 151 -0.43 9.76 4.53
N ILE A 152 -1.70 9.51 4.94
CA ILE A 152 -2.67 10.56 5.23
C ILE A 152 -2.56 11.02 6.68
N ARG A 153 -2.50 12.34 6.90
CA ARG A 153 -2.63 12.98 8.22
C ARG A 153 -3.86 13.87 8.28
N PHE A 154 -4.65 13.67 9.32
CA PHE A 154 -5.82 14.50 9.61
C PHE A 154 -5.52 15.53 10.69
N LYS A 155 -6.20 16.68 10.61
CA LYS A 155 -6.22 17.69 11.67
C LYS A 155 -7.10 17.22 12.84
N ARG A 156 -6.64 16.22 13.60
CA ARG A 156 -7.36 15.69 14.76
C ARG A 156 -6.41 15.35 15.89
N PRO A 157 -6.75 15.76 17.13
CA PRO A 157 -5.92 15.49 18.31
C PRO A 157 -6.20 14.13 18.98
N LEU A 158 -7.22 13.37 18.58
CA LEU A 158 -7.70 12.22 19.38
C LEU A 158 -7.03 10.90 19.01
N VAL A 159 -6.70 10.67 17.72
CA VAL A 159 -5.99 9.48 17.27
C VAL A 159 -4.70 9.90 16.58
N GLY A 160 -3.57 9.56 17.18
CA GLY A 160 -2.26 9.90 16.64
C GLY A 160 -1.82 9.00 15.48
N GLY A 161 -0.83 9.49 14.72
CA GLY A 161 -0.20 8.75 13.62
C GLY A 161 -0.84 9.03 12.28
N ASP A 162 -0.27 8.36 11.27
CA ASP A 162 -0.67 8.47 9.88
C ASP A 162 -1.65 7.33 9.55
N TYR A 163 -2.52 7.56 8.58
CA TYR A 163 -3.31 6.51 7.94
C TYR A 163 -2.59 6.09 6.68
N ASP A 164 -2.16 4.85 6.60
CA ASP A 164 -1.26 4.39 5.55
C ASP A 164 -1.94 4.47 4.17
N LEU A 165 -3.21 4.00 4.06
CA LEU A 165 -3.98 4.11 2.82
C LEU A 165 -5.48 4.20 3.09
N ILE A 166 -6.14 5.10 2.35
CA ILE A 166 -7.61 5.19 2.30
C ILE A 166 -8.04 5.18 0.84
N SER A 167 -9.03 4.34 0.52
CA SER A 167 -9.61 4.22 -0.82
C SER A 167 -11.13 4.34 -0.77
N LYS A 168 -11.72 4.77 -1.89
CA LYS A 168 -13.16 4.76 -2.12
C LYS A 168 -13.52 3.63 -3.08
N VAL A 169 -14.19 2.59 -2.58
CA VAL A 169 -14.61 1.44 -3.38
C VAL A 169 -16.13 1.39 -3.39
N ASP A 170 -16.75 1.62 -4.56
CA ASP A 170 -18.22 1.64 -4.74
C ASP A 170 -18.98 2.50 -3.69
N GLY A 171 -18.39 3.64 -3.33
CA GLY A 171 -18.96 4.56 -2.32
C GLY A 171 -18.62 4.20 -0.87
N ALA A 172 -18.09 3.04 -0.59
CA ALA A 172 -17.56 2.65 0.72
C ALA A 172 -16.16 3.23 0.95
N ILE A 173 -15.87 3.67 2.17
CA ILE A 173 -14.51 4.00 2.59
C ILE A 173 -13.81 2.72 3.04
N LEU A 174 -12.68 2.44 2.41
CA LEU A 174 -11.76 1.40 2.80
C LEU A 174 -10.54 2.04 3.46
N TYR A 175 -10.15 1.55 4.64
CA TYR A 175 -8.89 1.86 5.30
C TYR A 175 -7.96 0.64 5.27
N MET A 176 -6.69 0.85 4.94
CA MET A 176 -5.69 -0.20 4.97
C MET A 176 -4.46 0.26 5.75
N GLU A 177 -4.12 -0.50 6.79
CA GLU A 177 -2.83 -0.41 7.50
C GLU A 177 -1.82 -1.29 6.80
N ILE A 178 -0.63 -0.78 6.52
CA ILE A 178 0.39 -1.43 5.67
C ILE A 178 1.69 -1.64 6.45
N LYS A 179 2.09 -2.89 6.62
CA LYS A 179 3.30 -3.26 7.35
C LYS A 179 4.35 -3.83 6.41
N SER A 180 5.46 -3.11 6.24
CA SER A 180 6.63 -3.58 5.49
C SER A 180 7.53 -4.54 6.32
N SER A 181 7.36 -4.60 7.63
CA SER A 181 8.13 -5.46 8.52
C SER A 181 7.60 -6.90 8.55
N PRO A 182 8.47 -7.92 8.74
CA PRO A 182 8.01 -9.29 8.89
C PRO A 182 7.19 -9.47 10.18
N PRO A 183 6.31 -10.49 10.27
CA PRO A 183 5.40 -10.67 11.42
C PRO A 183 6.09 -10.61 12.78
N LYS A 184 7.31 -11.16 12.90
CA LYS A 184 8.08 -11.15 14.17
C LYS A 184 8.45 -9.76 14.70
N GLN A 185 8.44 -8.76 13.86
CA GLN A 185 8.77 -7.36 14.19
C GLN A 185 7.54 -6.47 14.37
N ILE A 186 6.33 -7.01 14.26
CA ILE A 186 5.07 -6.31 14.54
C ILE A 186 4.75 -6.51 16.02
N TYR A 187 4.35 -5.46 16.72
CA TYR A 187 4.09 -5.42 18.15
C TYR A 187 2.60 -5.15 18.46
N GLN A 188 2.17 -5.49 19.69
CA GLN A 188 0.76 -5.36 20.10
C GLN A 188 0.23 -3.92 19.97
N ASN A 189 1.04 -2.94 20.29
CA ASN A 189 0.66 -1.52 20.16
C ASN A 189 0.33 -1.10 18.72
N GLU A 190 0.87 -1.77 17.71
CA GLU A 190 0.54 -1.49 16.30
C GLU A 190 -0.86 -2.05 15.94
N ILE A 191 -1.22 -3.21 16.51
CA ILE A 191 -2.57 -3.77 16.38
C ILE A 191 -3.57 -2.89 17.13
N SER A 192 -3.24 -2.44 18.33
CA SER A 192 -4.08 -1.52 19.11
C SER A 192 -4.30 -0.21 18.35
N ALA A 193 -3.25 0.40 17.81
CA ALA A 193 -3.33 1.62 17.01
C ALA A 193 -4.18 1.44 15.73
N PHE A 194 -4.10 0.28 15.07
CA PHE A 194 -4.98 -0.04 13.95
C PHE A 194 -6.46 -0.03 14.36
N PHE A 195 -6.83 -0.68 15.46
CA PHE A 195 -8.20 -0.67 15.95
C PHE A 195 -8.66 0.73 16.37
N ASP A 196 -7.78 1.55 16.94
CA ASP A 196 -8.10 2.94 17.31
C ASP A 196 -8.42 3.78 16.06
N ARG A 197 -7.64 3.64 14.97
CA ARG A 197 -7.91 4.28 13.69
C ARG A 197 -9.18 3.75 13.02
N VAL A 198 -9.45 2.45 13.12
CA VAL A 198 -10.72 1.85 12.64
C VAL A 198 -11.90 2.42 13.41
N ALA A 199 -11.80 2.58 14.73
CA ALA A 199 -12.86 3.18 15.54
C ALA A 199 -13.06 4.67 15.21
N ASP A 200 -11.97 5.43 15.00
CA ASP A 200 -12.04 6.86 14.66
C ASP A 200 -12.60 7.10 13.26
N LEU A 201 -12.04 6.48 12.23
CA LEU A 201 -12.46 6.67 10.84
C LEU A 201 -13.82 6.02 10.51
N SER A 202 -14.15 4.94 11.24
CA SER A 202 -15.35 4.12 11.01
C SER A 202 -15.51 3.71 9.53
N PRO A 203 -14.49 3.11 8.89
CA PRO A 203 -14.59 2.70 7.51
C PRO A 203 -15.52 1.49 7.35
N GLU A 204 -16.09 1.33 6.18
CA GLU A 204 -16.89 0.15 5.84
C GLU A 204 -16.03 -1.11 5.71
N ILE A 205 -14.79 -0.94 5.23
CA ILE A 205 -13.82 -2.03 5.05
C ILE A 205 -12.51 -1.62 5.72
N SER A 206 -11.95 -2.49 6.54
CA SER A 206 -10.64 -2.29 7.16
C SER A 206 -9.72 -3.45 6.81
N ILE A 207 -8.50 -3.18 6.38
CA ILE A 207 -7.51 -4.19 6.03
C ILE A 207 -6.24 -3.96 6.83
N PHE A 208 -5.75 -4.99 7.51
CA PHE A 208 -4.40 -5.03 8.06
C PHE A 208 -3.53 -5.89 7.14
N PHE A 209 -2.67 -5.26 6.38
CA PHE A 209 -1.79 -5.90 5.41
C PHE A 209 -0.36 -5.99 5.92
N VAL A 210 0.22 -7.17 5.82
CA VAL A 210 1.65 -7.40 6.08
C VAL A 210 2.32 -7.89 4.82
N ASP A 211 3.32 -7.15 4.32
CA ASP A 211 4.09 -7.52 3.13
C ASP A 211 5.04 -8.69 3.45
N THR A 212 4.47 -9.88 3.51
CA THR A 212 5.15 -11.15 3.80
C THR A 212 4.42 -12.32 3.14
N GLU A 213 5.17 -13.38 2.80
CA GLU A 213 4.61 -14.69 2.42
C GLU A 213 4.58 -15.68 3.59
N LEU A 214 5.06 -15.26 4.78
CA LEU A 214 5.09 -16.09 5.99
C LEU A 214 3.68 -16.29 6.54
N ARG A 215 3.55 -17.28 7.43
CA ARG A 215 2.31 -17.58 8.16
C ARG A 215 1.94 -16.43 9.09
N MET A 216 0.66 -16.03 9.02
CA MET A 216 0.09 -14.96 9.85
C MET A 216 -0.56 -15.49 11.12
N LYS A 217 -1.02 -16.76 11.10
CA LYS A 217 -1.81 -17.37 12.18
C LYS A 217 -1.10 -17.34 13.52
N ASP A 218 0.19 -17.69 13.53
CA ASP A 218 0.89 -18.00 14.78
C ASP A 218 1.24 -16.74 15.61
N LYS A 219 1.28 -15.57 14.98
CA LYS A 219 1.56 -14.30 15.67
C LYS A 219 0.49 -13.24 15.42
N ILE A 220 0.26 -12.84 14.17
CA ILE A 220 -0.63 -11.71 13.88
C ILE A 220 -2.07 -12.02 14.31
N VAL A 221 -2.60 -13.17 13.91
CA VAL A 221 -3.96 -13.57 14.30
C VAL A 221 -4.09 -13.68 15.81
N PHE A 222 -3.09 -14.26 16.48
CA PHE A 222 -3.08 -14.33 17.94
C PHE A 222 -3.13 -12.94 18.59
N MET A 223 -2.35 -11.98 18.10
CA MET A 223 -2.35 -10.61 18.60
C MET A 223 -3.69 -9.90 18.37
N PHE A 224 -4.36 -10.17 17.25
CA PHE A 224 -5.72 -9.71 17.01
C PHE A 224 -6.73 -10.32 17.99
N ASP A 225 -6.67 -11.62 18.24
CA ASP A 225 -7.53 -12.29 19.23
C ASP A 225 -7.34 -11.71 20.64
N GLU A 226 -6.10 -11.41 21.06
CA GLU A 226 -5.83 -10.79 22.36
C GLU A 226 -6.37 -9.35 22.42
N GLU A 227 -6.21 -8.55 21.38
CA GLU A 227 -6.74 -7.19 21.31
C GLU A 227 -8.29 -7.19 21.36
N LEU A 228 -8.93 -8.11 20.66
CA LEU A 228 -10.39 -8.24 20.68
C LEU A 228 -10.91 -8.61 22.08
N LYS A 229 -10.22 -9.48 22.81
CA LYS A 229 -10.56 -9.83 24.20
C LYS A 229 -10.46 -8.64 25.15
N GLN A 230 -9.47 -7.74 24.90
CA GLN A 230 -9.32 -6.54 25.72
C GLN A 230 -10.41 -5.48 25.42
N ARG A 231 -10.87 -5.39 24.17
CA ARG A 231 -11.82 -4.37 23.73
C ARG A 231 -13.30 -4.71 23.90
N TYR A 232 -13.63 -6.00 23.90
CA TYR A 232 -15.02 -6.46 23.88
C TYR A 232 -15.30 -7.46 25.00
N ALA A 233 -16.41 -7.28 25.71
CA ALA A 233 -16.88 -8.26 26.70
C ALA A 233 -17.21 -9.62 26.05
N GLU A 234 -17.79 -9.58 24.83
CA GLU A 234 -18.00 -10.74 23.97
C GLU A 234 -17.17 -10.58 22.69
N PRO A 235 -15.92 -11.03 22.69
CA PRO A 235 -15.00 -10.79 21.56
C PRO A 235 -15.43 -11.56 20.30
N PRO A 236 -15.48 -10.91 19.14
CA PRO A 236 -15.69 -11.61 17.90
C PRO A 236 -14.49 -12.50 17.59
N LYS A 237 -14.73 -13.61 16.89
CA LYS A 237 -13.68 -14.55 16.51
C LYS A 237 -12.97 -14.08 15.24
N VAL A 238 -11.67 -14.27 15.18
CA VAL A 238 -10.90 -14.19 13.93
C VAL A 238 -11.13 -15.47 13.14
N LEU A 239 -11.78 -15.37 12.00
CA LEU A 239 -12.11 -16.51 11.13
C LEU A 239 -11.18 -16.55 9.92
N ARG A 240 -10.71 -17.75 9.58
CA ARG A 240 -9.96 -17.93 8.33
C ARG A 240 -10.92 -17.88 7.13
N MET A 241 -10.58 -17.08 6.13
CA MET A 241 -11.27 -17.08 4.82
C MET A 241 -10.68 -18.16 3.92
N GLU A 242 -9.40 -18.04 3.60
CA GLU A 242 -8.61 -19.05 2.89
C GLU A 242 -7.12 -18.81 3.14
N LYS A 243 -6.28 -19.85 3.02
CA LYS A 243 -4.82 -19.76 3.20
C LYS A 243 -4.41 -18.89 4.41
N GLU A 244 -3.76 -17.75 4.17
CA GLU A 244 -3.32 -16.79 5.19
C GLU A 244 -4.17 -15.49 5.19
N LEU A 245 -5.43 -15.58 4.72
CA LEU A 245 -6.42 -14.51 4.76
C LEU A 245 -7.42 -14.78 5.87
N PHE A 246 -7.65 -13.77 6.73
CA PHE A 246 -8.55 -13.87 7.88
C PHE A 246 -9.51 -12.67 7.92
N GLN A 247 -10.60 -12.83 8.64
CA GLN A 247 -11.64 -11.83 8.79
C GLN A 247 -12.22 -11.76 10.19
N ILE A 248 -12.79 -10.60 10.53
CA ILE A 248 -13.55 -10.35 11.75
C ILE A 248 -14.83 -9.64 11.32
N ARG A 249 -16.00 -10.28 11.54
CA ARG A 249 -17.34 -9.75 11.25
C ARG A 249 -17.52 -9.23 9.81
N ASP A 250 -16.83 -9.79 8.83
CA ASP A 250 -16.84 -9.37 7.42
C ASP A 250 -16.55 -7.86 7.18
N LYS A 251 -15.87 -7.20 8.13
CA LYS A 251 -15.50 -5.77 8.06
C LYS A 251 -14.01 -5.52 8.23
N ILE A 252 -13.33 -6.31 9.05
CA ILE A 252 -11.89 -6.21 9.27
C ILE A 252 -11.25 -7.47 8.68
N PHE A 253 -10.22 -7.26 7.87
CA PHE A 253 -9.53 -8.30 7.17
C PHE A 253 -8.03 -8.25 7.49
N ILE A 254 -7.42 -9.42 7.63
CA ILE A 254 -5.97 -9.57 7.83
C ILE A 254 -5.45 -10.31 6.62
N ILE A 255 -4.55 -9.71 5.86
CA ILE A 255 -4.02 -10.27 4.62
C ILE A 255 -2.49 -10.15 4.57
N ASN A 256 -1.88 -10.98 3.74
CA ASN A 256 -0.45 -10.93 3.46
C ASN A 256 -0.17 -10.86 1.95
N ALA A 257 1.11 -10.88 1.59
CA ALA A 257 1.55 -10.78 0.19
C ALA A 257 1.62 -12.15 -0.54
N LYS A 258 1.22 -13.25 0.12
CA LYS A 258 1.31 -14.58 -0.47
C LYS A 258 0.41 -14.69 -1.68
N ASP A 259 0.94 -15.27 -2.75
CA ASP A 259 0.38 -15.39 -4.09
C ASP A 259 0.43 -14.04 -4.85
N ASN A 260 -0.46 -13.10 -4.57
CA ASN A 260 -0.49 -11.77 -5.18
C ASN A 260 -1.29 -10.79 -4.30
N ILE A 261 -0.82 -9.57 -4.13
CA ILE A 261 -1.47 -8.56 -3.27
C ILE A 261 -2.83 -8.16 -3.86
N ALA A 262 -2.90 -7.87 -5.17
CA ALA A 262 -4.14 -7.48 -5.83
C ALA A 262 -5.20 -8.60 -5.74
N ALA A 263 -4.81 -9.85 -5.99
CA ALA A 263 -5.72 -11.00 -5.85
C ALA A 263 -6.23 -11.18 -4.42
N ASN A 264 -5.39 -10.90 -3.40
CA ASN A 264 -5.83 -10.97 -2.00
C ASN A 264 -6.80 -9.83 -1.65
N ILE A 265 -6.57 -8.63 -2.17
CA ILE A 265 -7.51 -7.49 -2.05
C ILE A 265 -8.84 -7.83 -2.76
N GLU A 266 -8.80 -8.38 -3.98
CA GLU A 266 -9.99 -8.81 -4.71
C GLU A 266 -10.87 -9.77 -3.90
N LYS A 267 -10.25 -10.76 -3.23
CA LYS A 267 -10.96 -11.71 -2.36
C LYS A 267 -11.64 -11.01 -1.18
N VAL A 268 -10.98 -10.02 -0.57
CA VAL A 268 -11.56 -9.19 0.49
C VAL A 268 -12.77 -8.42 -0.03
N LEU A 269 -12.62 -7.71 -1.14
CA LEU A 269 -13.70 -6.92 -1.75
C LEU A 269 -14.87 -7.82 -2.17
N SER A 270 -14.59 -8.94 -2.83
CA SER A 270 -15.60 -9.93 -3.20
C SER A 270 -16.34 -10.49 -1.99
N ARG A 271 -15.64 -10.77 -0.88
CA ARG A 271 -16.24 -11.22 0.36
C ARG A 271 -17.15 -10.18 0.98
N TYR A 272 -16.70 -8.93 1.04
CA TYR A 272 -17.45 -7.82 1.58
C TYR A 272 -18.73 -7.55 0.78
N PHE A 273 -18.64 -7.41 -0.55
CA PHE A 273 -19.79 -7.07 -1.38
C PHE A 273 -20.84 -8.18 -1.47
N ARG A 274 -20.42 -9.47 -1.52
CA ARG A 274 -21.37 -10.59 -1.56
C ARG A 274 -22.20 -10.77 -0.30
N ARG A 275 -21.77 -10.24 0.84
CA ARG A 275 -22.50 -10.38 2.11
C ARG A 275 -23.34 -9.15 2.48
N ASN A 276 -23.11 -8.04 1.82
CA ASN A 276 -23.84 -6.81 2.05
C ASN A 276 -24.88 -6.53 0.94
N GLN A 277 -25.15 -7.52 0.08
CA GLN A 277 -26.30 -7.60 -0.79
C GLN A 277 -27.38 -8.44 -0.10
#